data_266969193c95aa4a0b87290c5df6fcaa
#
_entry.id   266969193c95aa4a0b87290c5df6fcaa
#
_cell.length_a   1.000
_cell.length_b   1.000
_cell.length_c   1.000
_cell.angle_alpha   90.00
_cell.angle_beta   90.00
_cell.angle_gamma   90.00
#
_symmetry.space_group_name_H-M   'P 1'
#
loop_
_entity.id
_entity.type
_entity.pdbx_description
1 polymer ?
#
loop_
_entity_poly.entity_id
_entity_poly.type
_entity_poly.pdbx_seq_one_letter_code
_entity_poly.pdbx_strand_id
1 'polypeptide(L)'
;MFNDEARLKLLEGVNTLADAVQVTLGPKGRNVIIKETHLTKDGVSVAKAVKLDDPIANIGAQFIKNASSKTCDDAGDGTTTATILTRAIIQEGMKYLATGVDPYTIKKEIDSDVKIVTEYINSIKQEIDLNKIKQIATISANNDESIGDLLANAYEKIGKDGIITMEENKGSDTYIRVVEGI
;
A
#
# COMPACT_ATOMS: atom_id res chain seq x y z
N MET A 1 -24.50 14.66 -13.79
CA MET A 1 -23.30 15.49 -13.68
C MET A 1 -22.26 14.92 -14.61
N PHE A 2 -21.89 15.65 -15.62
CA PHE A 2 -20.89 15.25 -16.62
C PHE A 2 -19.96 16.44 -16.79
N ASN A 3 -18.69 16.24 -17.11
CA ASN A 3 -17.69 17.26 -17.36
C ASN A 3 -16.80 17.60 -16.14
N ASP A 4 -16.22 18.78 -16.13
CA ASP A 4 -15.17 19.23 -15.22
C ASP A 4 -15.60 19.21 -13.76
N GLU A 5 -16.86 19.49 -13.46
CA GLU A 5 -17.38 19.42 -12.09
C GLU A 5 -17.32 18.00 -11.50
N ALA A 6 -17.69 16.99 -12.31
CA ALA A 6 -17.58 15.59 -11.87
C ALA A 6 -16.12 15.17 -11.67
N ARG A 7 -15.22 15.63 -12.56
CA ARG A 7 -13.77 15.38 -12.42
C ARG A 7 -13.20 16.02 -11.18
N LEU A 8 -13.59 17.23 -10.85
CA LEU A 8 -13.15 17.92 -9.63
C LEU A 8 -13.61 17.17 -8.38
N LYS A 9 -14.85 16.69 -8.34
CA LYS A 9 -15.35 15.88 -7.22
C LYS A 9 -14.65 14.52 -7.10
N LEU A 10 -14.37 13.85 -8.21
CA LEU A 10 -13.56 12.64 -8.20
C LEU A 10 -12.18 12.91 -7.62
N LEU A 11 -11.53 14.00 -8.04
CA LEU A 11 -10.21 14.41 -7.54
C LEU A 11 -10.24 14.79 -6.06
N GLU A 12 -11.32 15.42 -5.59
CA GLU A 12 -11.55 15.69 -4.16
C GLU A 12 -11.53 14.39 -3.35
N GLY A 13 -12.24 13.37 -3.82
CA GLY A 13 -12.27 12.06 -3.17
C GLY A 13 -10.90 11.36 -3.15
N VAL A 14 -10.19 11.42 -4.27
CA VAL A 14 -8.80 10.94 -4.39
C VAL A 14 -7.90 11.62 -3.36
N ASN A 15 -7.96 12.95 -3.29
CA ASN A 15 -7.13 13.74 -2.39
C ASN A 15 -7.47 13.47 -0.93
N THR A 16 -8.74 13.49 -0.56
CA THR A 16 -9.19 13.28 0.82
C THR A 16 -8.70 11.94 1.37
N LEU A 17 -8.84 10.87 0.59
CA LEU A 17 -8.36 9.57 1.04
C LEU A 17 -6.83 9.51 1.09
N ALA A 18 -6.17 10.01 0.06
CA ALA A 18 -4.71 9.99 0.01
C ALA A 18 -4.07 10.81 1.12
N ASP A 19 -4.66 11.96 1.51
CA ASP A 19 -4.20 12.77 2.63
C ASP A 19 -4.34 12.02 3.96
N ALA A 20 -5.45 11.30 4.17
CA ALA A 20 -5.64 10.48 5.35
C ALA A 20 -4.60 9.35 5.47
N VAL A 21 -4.23 8.74 4.34
CA VAL A 21 -3.24 7.65 4.30
C VAL A 21 -1.80 8.18 4.38
N GLN A 22 -1.51 9.31 3.73
CA GLN A 22 -0.15 9.87 3.66
C GLN A 22 0.47 10.16 5.02
N VAL A 23 -0.32 10.49 6.04
CA VAL A 23 0.18 10.79 7.38
C VAL A 23 0.86 9.59 8.04
N THR A 24 0.60 8.38 7.55
CA THR A 24 1.20 7.12 8.05
C THR A 24 2.55 6.80 7.39
N LEU A 25 2.99 7.57 6.38
CA LEU A 25 4.15 7.23 5.57
C LEU A 25 5.47 7.37 6.35
N GLY A 26 6.29 6.34 6.21
CA GLY A 26 7.71 6.36 6.59
C GLY A 26 7.97 6.33 8.10
N PRO A 27 9.23 6.53 8.51
CA PRO A 27 9.64 6.37 9.92
C PRO A 27 9.01 7.41 10.85
N LYS A 28 8.63 8.58 10.33
CA LYS A 28 7.91 9.62 11.07
C LYS A 28 6.39 9.55 10.87
N GLY A 29 5.89 8.49 10.25
CA GLY A 29 4.46 8.27 10.05
C GLY A 29 3.71 8.27 11.37
N ARG A 30 2.51 8.85 11.38
CA ARG A 30 1.66 8.99 12.56
C ARG A 30 0.60 7.91 12.59
N ASN A 31 0.15 7.58 13.77
CA ASN A 31 -1.04 6.76 13.95
C ASN A 31 -2.30 7.56 13.58
N VAL A 32 -3.26 6.85 13.01
CA VAL A 32 -4.59 7.36 12.69
C VAL A 32 -5.63 6.60 13.51
N ILE A 33 -6.58 7.31 14.06
CA ILE A 33 -7.72 6.69 14.75
C ILE A 33 -8.79 6.37 13.71
N ILE A 34 -9.14 5.11 13.60
CA ILE A 34 -10.25 4.63 12.78
C ILE A 34 -11.31 4.00 13.69
N LYS A 35 -12.61 4.23 13.41
CA LYS A 35 -13.73 3.66 14.16
C LYS A 35 -13.58 3.81 15.69
N GLU A 36 -13.77 5.03 16.16
CA GLU A 36 -13.88 5.44 17.57
C GLU A 36 -12.72 5.04 18.53
N THR A 37 -12.07 3.89 18.34
CA THR A 37 -11.05 3.40 19.28
C THR A 37 -9.86 2.69 18.65
N HIS A 38 -9.91 2.36 17.36
CA HIS A 38 -8.83 1.60 16.74
C HIS A 38 -7.73 2.53 16.22
N LEU A 39 -6.58 2.48 16.89
CA LEU A 39 -5.38 3.23 16.50
C LEU A 39 -4.53 2.38 15.56
N THR A 40 -4.24 2.88 14.36
CA THR A 40 -3.42 2.17 13.38
C THR A 40 -2.45 3.08 12.65
N LYS A 41 -1.33 2.53 12.22
CA LYS A 41 -0.36 3.15 11.31
C LYS A 41 -0.38 2.48 9.94
N ASP A 42 -1.17 1.43 9.78
CA ASP A 42 -1.30 0.71 8.52
C ASP A 42 -2.14 1.49 7.51
N GLY A 43 -1.51 1.84 6.37
CA GLY A 43 -2.13 2.64 5.32
C GLY A 43 -3.34 1.97 4.67
N VAL A 44 -3.35 0.64 4.53
CA VAL A 44 -4.49 -0.08 3.93
C VAL A 44 -5.70 -0.07 4.86
N SER A 45 -5.48 -0.21 6.17
CA SER A 45 -6.55 -0.13 7.17
C SER A 45 -7.18 1.27 7.20
N VAL A 46 -6.34 2.32 7.13
CA VAL A 46 -6.81 3.71 7.01
C VAL A 46 -7.61 3.90 5.73
N ALA A 47 -7.09 3.46 4.58
CA ALA A 47 -7.78 3.57 3.30
C ALA A 47 -9.17 2.89 3.32
N LYS A 48 -9.25 1.67 3.85
CA LYS A 48 -10.52 0.92 3.97
C LYS A 48 -11.55 1.62 4.86
N ALA A 49 -11.09 2.32 5.90
CA ALA A 49 -11.97 3.01 6.85
C ALA A 49 -12.57 4.31 6.31
N VAL A 50 -11.91 4.99 5.37
CA VAL A 50 -12.41 6.24 4.79
C VAL A 50 -13.68 5.97 3.97
N LYS A 51 -14.74 6.71 4.26
CA LYS A 51 -15.99 6.74 3.50
C LYS A 51 -16.45 8.18 3.39
N LEU A 52 -16.78 8.62 2.18
CA LEU A 52 -17.22 9.98 1.91
C LEU A 52 -18.72 10.02 1.65
N ASP A 53 -19.37 11.07 2.11
CA ASP A 53 -20.82 11.26 1.97
C ASP A 53 -21.21 11.62 0.52
N ASP A 54 -20.39 12.41 -0.17
CA ASP A 54 -20.61 12.71 -1.59
C ASP A 54 -20.36 11.46 -2.44
N PRO A 55 -21.35 10.97 -3.19
CA PRO A 55 -21.22 9.73 -3.96
C PRO A 55 -20.12 9.78 -5.03
N ILE A 56 -19.90 10.95 -5.65
CA ILE A 56 -18.91 11.11 -6.70
C ILE A 56 -17.51 11.17 -6.10
N ALA A 57 -17.32 11.94 -5.04
CA ALA A 57 -16.06 11.96 -4.29
C ALA A 57 -15.73 10.55 -3.76
N ASN A 58 -16.74 9.82 -3.28
CA ASN A 58 -16.54 8.44 -2.80
C ASN A 58 -16.09 7.48 -3.93
N ILE A 59 -16.52 7.69 -5.17
CA ILE A 59 -15.99 6.95 -6.33
C ILE A 59 -14.49 7.25 -6.52
N GLY A 60 -14.08 8.53 -6.43
CA GLY A 60 -12.67 8.93 -6.47
C GLY A 60 -11.84 8.25 -5.38
N ALA A 61 -12.35 8.24 -4.14
CA ALA A 61 -11.73 7.53 -3.04
C ALA A 61 -11.62 6.01 -3.31
N GLN A 62 -12.60 5.41 -3.98
CA GLN A 62 -12.58 3.99 -4.31
C GLN A 62 -11.45 3.62 -5.28
N PHE A 63 -11.07 4.50 -6.22
CA PHE A 63 -9.90 4.25 -7.08
C PHE A 63 -8.61 4.09 -6.26
N ILE A 64 -8.40 4.94 -5.27
CA ILE A 64 -7.24 4.83 -4.37
C ILE A 64 -7.32 3.56 -3.52
N LYS A 65 -8.49 3.23 -2.98
CA LYS A 65 -8.68 1.99 -2.22
C LYS A 65 -8.31 0.76 -3.03
N ASN A 66 -8.76 0.71 -4.27
CA ASN A 66 -8.48 -0.42 -5.16
C ASN A 66 -6.97 -0.56 -5.43
N ALA A 67 -6.27 0.55 -5.68
CA ALA A 67 -4.82 0.54 -5.88
C ALA A 67 -4.08 0.05 -4.62
N SER A 68 -4.47 0.57 -3.45
CA SER A 68 -3.91 0.18 -2.16
C SER A 68 -4.16 -1.30 -1.85
N SER A 69 -5.39 -1.77 -2.01
CA SER A 69 -5.76 -3.17 -1.75
C SER A 69 -5.04 -4.12 -2.70
N LYS A 70 -4.99 -3.80 -3.99
CA LYS A 70 -4.26 -4.62 -4.97
C LYS A 70 -2.77 -4.72 -4.62
N THR A 71 -2.14 -3.63 -4.21
CA THR A 71 -0.73 -3.66 -3.78
C THR A 71 -0.55 -4.54 -2.54
N CYS A 72 -1.49 -4.49 -1.59
CA CYS A 72 -1.49 -5.38 -0.42
C CYS A 72 -1.59 -6.85 -0.82
N ASP A 73 -2.51 -7.16 -1.73
CA ASP A 73 -2.74 -8.55 -2.18
C ASP A 73 -1.55 -9.10 -2.98
N ASP A 74 -0.91 -8.26 -3.81
CA ASP A 74 0.19 -8.67 -4.70
C ASP A 74 1.56 -8.71 -3.98
N ALA A 75 1.82 -7.78 -3.05
CA ALA A 75 3.13 -7.56 -2.45
C ALA A 75 3.16 -7.61 -0.91
N GLY A 76 2.02 -7.51 -0.25
CA GLY A 76 1.91 -7.49 1.22
C GLY A 76 2.38 -6.19 1.87
N ASP A 77 3.06 -5.31 1.15
CA ASP A 77 3.61 -4.04 1.65
C ASP A 77 3.57 -2.96 0.56
N GLY A 78 3.94 -1.72 0.91
CA GLY A 78 3.99 -0.59 -0.03
C GLY A 78 2.65 0.08 -0.31
N THR A 79 1.60 -0.21 0.43
CA THR A 79 0.23 0.29 0.23
C THR A 79 0.13 1.80 0.34
N THR A 80 0.82 2.41 1.29
CA THR A 80 0.88 3.87 1.46
C THR A 80 1.59 4.54 0.27
N THR A 81 2.71 3.97 -0.18
CA THR A 81 3.45 4.44 -1.37
C THR A 81 2.59 4.36 -2.62
N ALA A 82 1.91 3.21 -2.85
CA ALA A 82 1.00 3.03 -3.97
C ALA A 82 -0.14 4.06 -3.95
N THR A 83 -0.72 4.35 -2.79
CA THR A 83 -1.74 5.38 -2.60
C THR A 83 -1.25 6.75 -3.06
N ILE A 84 -0.06 7.16 -2.62
CA ILE A 84 0.51 8.47 -2.93
C ILE A 84 0.87 8.58 -4.42
N LEU A 85 1.48 7.53 -4.99
CA LEU A 85 1.80 7.49 -6.42
C LEU A 85 0.54 7.54 -7.28
N THR A 86 -0.50 6.78 -6.93
CA THR A 86 -1.78 6.80 -7.64
C THR A 86 -2.38 8.20 -7.63
N ARG A 87 -2.39 8.91 -6.47
CA ARG A 87 -2.83 10.30 -6.40
C ARG A 87 -2.02 11.20 -7.33
N ALA A 88 -0.70 11.11 -7.29
CA ALA A 88 0.18 11.96 -8.09
C ALA A 88 -0.08 11.75 -9.58
N ILE A 89 -0.21 10.51 -10.05
CA ILE A 89 -0.52 10.19 -11.45
C ILE A 89 -1.89 10.75 -11.85
N ILE A 90 -2.91 10.62 -11.00
CA ILE A 90 -4.24 11.16 -11.28
C ILE A 90 -4.19 12.70 -11.33
N GLN A 91 -3.54 13.34 -10.36
CA GLN A 91 -3.44 14.81 -10.33
C GLN A 91 -2.73 15.37 -11.56
N GLU A 92 -1.61 14.77 -11.97
CA GLU A 92 -0.89 15.20 -13.16
C GLU A 92 -1.69 14.89 -14.43
N GLY A 93 -2.26 13.70 -14.57
CA GLY A 93 -3.12 13.33 -15.69
C GLY A 93 -4.30 14.29 -15.88
N MET A 94 -4.92 14.72 -14.77
CA MET A 94 -6.03 15.71 -14.82
C MET A 94 -5.58 17.07 -15.37
N LYS A 95 -4.35 17.50 -15.10
CA LYS A 95 -3.79 18.74 -15.68
C LYS A 95 -3.69 18.64 -17.20
N TYR A 96 -3.18 17.52 -17.72
CA TYR A 96 -3.11 17.30 -19.16
C TYR A 96 -4.49 17.20 -19.81
N LEU A 97 -5.46 16.55 -19.16
CA LEU A 97 -6.85 16.53 -19.64
C LEU A 97 -7.45 17.94 -19.73
N ALA A 98 -7.16 18.81 -18.76
CA ALA A 98 -7.64 20.19 -18.77
C ALA A 98 -7.06 21.04 -19.91
N THR A 99 -5.88 20.67 -20.45
CA THR A 99 -5.29 21.31 -21.63
C THR A 99 -5.80 20.73 -22.95
N GLY A 100 -6.71 19.76 -22.89
CA GLY A 100 -7.32 19.13 -24.09
C GLY A 100 -6.54 17.96 -24.68
N VAL A 101 -5.53 17.45 -23.95
CA VAL A 101 -4.82 16.23 -24.38
C VAL A 101 -5.76 15.04 -24.30
N ASP A 102 -5.75 14.22 -25.36
CA ASP A 102 -6.59 13.04 -25.45
C ASP A 102 -6.26 12.01 -24.34
N PRO A 103 -7.28 11.50 -23.63
CA PRO A 103 -7.07 10.52 -22.55
C PRO A 103 -6.34 9.26 -22.95
N TYR A 104 -6.55 8.78 -24.18
CA TYR A 104 -5.88 7.61 -24.70
C TYR A 104 -4.37 7.85 -24.87
N THR A 105 -4.01 9.04 -25.35
CA THR A 105 -2.61 9.47 -25.46
C THR A 105 -1.95 9.50 -24.09
N ILE A 106 -2.60 10.11 -23.09
CA ILE A 106 -2.07 10.15 -21.70
C ILE A 106 -1.84 8.73 -21.18
N LYS A 107 -2.83 7.85 -21.35
CA LYS A 107 -2.70 6.46 -20.91
C LYS A 107 -1.51 5.76 -21.56
N LYS A 108 -1.33 5.92 -22.87
CA LYS A 108 -0.24 5.30 -23.63
C LYS A 108 1.13 5.75 -23.15
N GLU A 109 1.29 7.04 -22.86
CA GLU A 109 2.53 7.60 -22.32
C GLU A 109 2.79 7.06 -20.90
N ILE A 110 1.78 7.03 -20.03
CA ILE A 110 1.92 6.42 -18.69
C ILE A 110 2.33 4.95 -18.80
N ASP A 111 1.72 4.17 -19.67
CA ASP A 111 2.07 2.75 -19.87
C ASP A 111 3.51 2.57 -20.36
N SER A 112 4.01 3.52 -21.17
CA SER A 112 5.40 3.54 -21.63
C SER A 112 6.37 3.88 -20.49
N ASP A 113 6.08 4.93 -19.74
CA ASP A 113 6.92 5.39 -18.63
C ASP A 113 7.00 4.36 -17.50
N VAL A 114 5.89 3.69 -17.21
CA VAL A 114 5.85 2.61 -16.22
C VAL A 114 6.82 1.48 -16.59
N LYS A 115 6.95 1.12 -17.87
CA LYS A 115 7.93 0.11 -18.30
C LYS A 115 9.36 0.54 -18.01
N ILE A 116 9.71 1.78 -18.38
CA ILE A 116 11.04 2.35 -18.15
C ILE A 116 11.38 2.36 -16.65
N VAL A 117 10.44 2.85 -15.82
CA VAL A 117 10.63 2.90 -14.37
C VAL A 117 10.75 1.49 -13.78
N THR A 118 9.94 0.54 -14.25
CA THR A 118 9.98 -0.86 -13.78
C THR A 118 11.31 -1.52 -14.15
N GLU A 119 11.81 -1.31 -15.36
CA GLU A 119 13.11 -1.80 -15.79
C GLU A 119 14.24 -1.22 -14.94
N TYR A 120 14.18 0.08 -14.64
CA TYR A 120 15.15 0.72 -13.76
C TYR A 120 15.12 0.13 -12.34
N ILE A 121 13.93 0.00 -11.74
CA ILE A 121 13.77 -0.61 -10.42
C ILE A 121 14.33 -2.04 -10.41
N ASN A 122 14.06 -2.83 -11.45
CA ASN A 122 14.61 -4.18 -11.58
C ASN A 122 16.14 -4.19 -11.67
N SER A 123 16.76 -3.15 -12.25
CA SER A 123 18.22 -3.05 -12.35
C SER A 123 18.91 -2.71 -11.02
N ILE A 124 18.19 -2.05 -10.09
CA ILE A 124 18.76 -1.62 -8.80
C ILE A 124 18.27 -2.48 -7.62
N LYS A 125 17.31 -3.39 -7.83
CA LYS A 125 16.83 -4.28 -6.76
C LYS A 125 17.98 -5.15 -6.24
N GLN A 126 17.95 -5.41 -4.94
CA GLN A 126 18.92 -6.27 -4.27
C GLN A 126 18.22 -7.50 -3.73
N GLU A 127 18.89 -8.65 -3.84
CA GLU A 127 18.44 -9.83 -3.13
C GLU A 127 18.60 -9.66 -1.62
N ILE A 128 17.65 -10.25 -0.88
CA ILE A 128 17.66 -10.19 0.57
C ILE A 128 18.30 -11.46 1.15
N ASP A 129 19.13 -11.26 2.19
CA ASP A 129 19.64 -12.30 3.08
C ASP A 129 18.81 -12.37 4.38
N LEU A 130 19.12 -13.32 5.25
CA LEU A 130 18.42 -13.51 6.53
C LEU A 130 18.46 -12.27 7.43
N ASN A 131 19.58 -11.53 7.44
CA ASN A 131 19.68 -10.31 8.23
C ASN A 131 18.74 -9.22 7.71
N LYS A 132 18.64 -9.09 6.40
CA LYS A 132 17.71 -8.15 5.76
C LYS A 132 16.25 -8.57 5.98
N ILE A 133 15.95 -9.87 6.02
CA ILE A 133 14.61 -10.38 6.37
C ILE A 133 14.18 -9.85 7.74
N LYS A 134 15.04 -9.96 8.78
CA LYS A 134 14.75 -9.38 10.10
C LYS A 134 14.42 -7.89 10.02
N GLN A 135 15.25 -7.11 9.32
CA GLN A 135 15.07 -5.66 9.21
C GLN A 135 13.75 -5.30 8.50
N ILE A 136 13.45 -5.98 7.39
CA ILE A 136 12.22 -5.77 6.63
C ILE A 136 11.01 -6.14 7.48
N ALA A 137 11.03 -7.29 8.14
CA ALA A 137 9.96 -7.77 9.00
C ALA A 137 9.71 -6.79 10.18
N THR A 138 10.78 -6.30 10.80
CA THR A 138 10.68 -5.29 11.87
C THR A 138 9.99 -4.01 11.36
N ILE A 139 10.39 -3.50 10.20
CA ILE A 139 9.81 -2.29 9.60
C ILE A 139 8.33 -2.52 9.26
N SER A 140 8.01 -3.64 8.62
CA SER A 140 6.63 -3.99 8.23
C SER A 140 5.72 -4.20 9.45
N ALA A 141 6.29 -4.63 10.58
CA ALA A 141 5.61 -4.74 11.87
C ALA A 141 5.61 -3.44 12.69
N ASN A 142 5.68 -2.27 12.06
CA ASN A 142 5.70 -0.96 12.72
C ASN A 142 6.87 -0.76 13.71
N ASN A 143 8.05 -1.26 13.37
CA ASN A 143 9.27 -1.28 14.17
C ASN A 143 9.21 -2.19 15.41
N ASP A 144 8.39 -3.23 15.37
CA ASP A 144 8.39 -4.27 16.41
C ASP A 144 9.51 -5.28 16.13
N GLU A 145 10.59 -5.16 16.90
CA GLU A 145 11.76 -6.05 16.78
C GLU A 145 11.43 -7.50 17.18
N SER A 146 10.47 -7.71 18.06
CA SER A 146 10.08 -9.06 18.51
C SER A 146 9.45 -9.85 17.37
N ILE A 147 8.65 -9.21 16.54
CA ILE A 147 8.08 -9.80 15.31
C ILE A 147 9.17 -10.01 14.26
N GLY A 148 10.09 -9.04 14.13
CA GLY A 148 11.24 -9.18 13.24
C GLY A 148 12.11 -10.39 13.55
N ASP A 149 12.43 -10.59 14.82
CA ASP A 149 13.19 -11.77 15.30
C ASP A 149 12.41 -13.08 15.10
N LEU A 150 11.12 -13.07 15.40
CA LEU A 150 10.26 -14.25 15.21
C LEU A 150 10.24 -14.71 13.75
N LEU A 151 10.07 -13.78 12.82
CA LEU A 151 10.04 -14.09 11.39
C LEU A 151 11.42 -14.51 10.86
N ALA A 152 12.50 -13.86 11.29
CA ALA A 152 13.85 -14.27 10.92
C ALA A 152 14.16 -15.71 11.39
N ASN A 153 13.80 -16.04 12.63
CA ASN A 153 13.95 -17.40 13.16
C ASN A 153 13.08 -18.43 12.42
N ALA A 154 11.89 -18.03 11.98
CA ALA A 154 11.04 -18.90 11.16
C ALA A 154 11.71 -19.21 9.81
N TYR A 155 12.19 -18.18 9.11
CA TYR A 155 12.90 -18.34 7.84
C TYR A 155 14.19 -19.14 7.96
N GLU A 156 14.92 -19.00 9.07
CA GLU A 156 16.12 -19.81 9.33
C GLU A 156 15.79 -21.31 9.43
N LYS A 157 14.63 -21.65 10.00
CA LYS A 157 14.19 -23.05 10.15
C LYS A 157 13.66 -23.67 8.88
N ILE A 158 12.93 -22.90 8.06
CA ILE A 158 12.21 -23.44 6.88
C ILE A 158 12.95 -23.17 5.56
N GLY A 159 13.95 -22.26 5.56
CA GLY A 159 14.62 -21.83 4.35
C GLY A 159 13.83 -20.81 3.54
N LYS A 160 14.43 -20.31 2.44
CA LYS A 160 13.85 -19.23 1.62
C LYS A 160 12.58 -19.63 0.87
N ASP A 161 12.41 -20.89 0.58
CA ASP A 161 11.29 -21.43 -0.19
C ASP A 161 10.12 -21.90 0.69
N GLY A 162 10.27 -21.80 2.02
CA GLY A 162 9.25 -22.19 2.97
C GLY A 162 8.09 -21.18 3.02
N ILE A 163 6.89 -21.67 3.23
CA ILE A 163 5.68 -20.86 3.37
C ILE A 163 5.46 -20.58 4.86
N ILE A 164 5.32 -19.30 5.21
CA ILE A 164 4.96 -18.86 6.55
C ILE A 164 3.50 -18.40 6.54
N THR A 165 2.69 -18.99 7.42
CA THR A 165 1.32 -18.54 7.70
C THR A 165 1.24 -18.05 9.13
N MET A 166 0.39 -17.05 9.38
CA MET A 166 0.10 -16.55 10.73
C MET A 166 -1.33 -16.90 11.09
N GLU A 167 -1.50 -17.49 12.26
CA GLU A 167 -2.81 -17.87 12.80
C GLU A 167 -2.98 -17.30 14.21
N GLU A 168 -4.19 -16.86 14.54
CA GLU A 168 -4.51 -16.46 15.90
C GLU A 168 -4.60 -17.69 16.80
N ASN A 169 -3.90 -17.63 17.93
CA ASN A 169 -3.94 -18.66 18.96
C ASN A 169 -4.79 -18.20 20.15
N LYS A 170 -5.48 -19.13 20.80
CA LYS A 170 -6.25 -18.87 22.03
C LYS A 170 -5.39 -18.73 23.29
N GLY A 171 -4.09 -19.02 23.18
CA GLY A 171 -3.11 -18.88 24.26
C GLY A 171 -2.52 -17.49 24.34
N SER A 172 -1.75 -17.22 25.39
CA SER A 172 -1.04 -15.96 25.60
C SER A 172 0.32 -15.90 24.90
N ASP A 173 0.82 -17.03 24.41
CA ASP A 173 2.19 -17.13 23.91
C ASP A 173 2.24 -17.22 22.39
N THR A 174 3.17 -16.45 21.81
CA THR A 174 3.48 -16.54 20.39
C THR A 174 4.60 -17.57 20.17
N TYR A 175 4.38 -18.53 19.28
CA TYR A 175 5.36 -19.57 18.98
C TYR A 175 5.39 -19.95 17.50
N ILE A 176 6.52 -20.51 17.06
CA ILE A 176 6.69 -21.02 15.70
C ILE A 176 6.41 -22.53 15.72
N ARG A 177 5.49 -22.96 14.86
CA ARG A 177 5.25 -24.37 14.58
C ARG A 177 5.75 -24.68 13.17
N VAL A 178 6.72 -25.56 13.06
CA VAL A 178 7.19 -26.07 11.75
C VAL A 178 6.42 -27.33 11.43
N VAL A 179 5.88 -27.39 10.22
CA VAL A 179 5.22 -28.57 9.67
C VAL A 179 5.97 -28.94 8.40
N GLU A 180 6.54 -30.14 8.39
CA GLU A 180 7.13 -30.70 7.18
C GLU A 180 6.00 -31.25 6.32
N GLY A 181 5.81 -30.67 5.13
CA GLY A 181 4.88 -31.17 4.12
C GLY A 181 5.51 -32.29 3.32
N ILE A 182 4.70 -33.27 2.94
CA ILE A 182 5.04 -34.28 1.96
C ILE A 182 4.63 -33.79 0.58
#